data_e1557bf5055b2922602cb3775e79958a
#
_entry.id   e1557bf5055b2922602cb3775e79958a
#
_cell.length_a   1.000
_cell.length_b   1.000
_cell.length_c   1.000
_cell.angle_alpha   90.00
_cell.angle_beta   90.00
_cell.angle_gamma   90.00
#
_symmetry.space_group_name_H-M   'P 1'
#
loop_
_entity.id
_entity.type
_entity.pdbx_description
1 polymer ?
#
loop_
_entity_poly.entity_id
_entity_poly.type
_entity_poly.pdbx_seq_one_letter_code
_entity_poly.pdbx_strand_id
1 'polypeptide(L)'
;NSLPVCRYISFTRKEALKDLRKAALKVMEAVGLPCFVKPANMGSSVGINKAGTEEELIKALKNACLYDDKIVAEEYIDGRELEIAAIGGEEPELTDIGEIIPSTEFYDYAAKYGGERHDIGIGSRERQDAKSSQMIIPADIGEEIKMQIKSMAEKAYKAVGGYGFCRIDFFLKAQTKDIYINEINTIPGFTGGSM
;
A
#
# COMPACT_ATOMS: atom_id res chain seq x y z
N ASN A 1 -0.72 19.24 8.11
CA ASN A 1 0.44 18.38 8.36
C ASN A 1 1.13 18.11 7.04
N SER A 2 2.33 18.66 6.84
CA SER A 2 3.08 18.49 5.58
C SER A 2 3.89 17.19 5.61
N LEU A 3 3.20 16.05 5.74
CA LEU A 3 3.83 14.74 5.66
C LEU A 3 3.91 14.31 4.19
N PRO A 4 5.08 13.88 3.70
CA PRO A 4 5.22 13.43 2.32
C PRO A 4 4.46 12.12 2.10
N VAL A 5 3.63 12.11 1.06
CA VAL A 5 2.96 10.94 0.52
C VAL A 5 3.28 10.84 -0.96
N CYS A 6 3.16 9.66 -1.57
CA CYS A 6 3.30 9.51 -3.01
C CYS A 6 2.24 10.36 -3.74
N ARG A 7 2.51 10.75 -4.99
CA ARG A 7 1.51 11.44 -5.80
C ARG A 7 0.34 10.51 -6.04
N TYR A 8 -0.87 11.04 -5.94
CA TYR A 8 -2.08 10.26 -6.13
C TYR A 8 -3.20 11.06 -6.77
N ILE A 9 -4.16 10.35 -7.32
CA ILE A 9 -5.46 10.87 -7.73
C ILE A 9 -6.55 9.90 -7.26
N SER A 10 -7.70 10.40 -6.87
CA SER A 10 -8.82 9.56 -6.47
C SER A 10 -10.07 9.85 -7.28
N PHE A 11 -10.91 8.83 -7.43
CA PHE A 11 -12.19 8.86 -8.12
C PHE A 11 -13.25 8.16 -7.28
N THR A 12 -14.49 8.58 -7.42
CA THR A 12 -15.60 7.72 -7.07
C THR A 12 -15.78 6.63 -8.14
N ARG A 13 -16.33 5.47 -7.77
CA ARG A 13 -16.72 4.40 -8.71
C ARG A 13 -17.53 4.97 -9.87
N LYS A 14 -18.49 5.84 -9.57
CA LYS A 14 -19.36 6.47 -10.58
C LYS A 14 -18.57 7.31 -11.58
N GLU A 15 -17.60 8.09 -11.11
CA GLU A 15 -16.74 8.90 -11.98
C GLU A 15 -15.86 8.04 -12.87
N ALA A 16 -15.22 7.02 -12.29
CA ALA A 16 -14.34 6.12 -13.03
C ALA A 16 -15.11 5.33 -14.10
N LEU A 17 -16.27 4.75 -13.75
CA LEU A 17 -17.08 3.93 -14.68
C LEU A 17 -17.81 4.75 -15.73
N LYS A 18 -17.99 6.06 -15.55
CA LYS A 18 -18.58 6.94 -16.56
C LYS A 18 -17.77 6.97 -17.85
N ASP A 19 -16.44 6.98 -17.73
CA ASP A 19 -15.50 6.95 -18.85
C ASP A 19 -14.12 6.48 -18.33
N LEU A 20 -13.88 5.18 -18.37
CA LEU A 20 -12.64 4.56 -17.89
C LEU A 20 -11.40 5.08 -18.64
N ARG A 21 -11.51 5.36 -19.94
CA ARG A 21 -10.39 5.88 -20.72
C ARG A 21 -10.00 7.28 -20.28
N LYS A 22 -10.99 8.14 -20.06
CA LYS A 22 -10.78 9.49 -19.55
C LYS A 22 -10.21 9.46 -18.13
N ALA A 23 -10.67 8.54 -17.28
CA ALA A 23 -10.10 8.33 -15.95
C ALA A 23 -8.63 7.90 -16.04
N ALA A 24 -8.29 6.94 -16.92
CA ALA A 24 -6.92 6.50 -17.15
C ALA A 24 -6.00 7.65 -17.63
N LEU A 25 -6.45 8.47 -18.56
CA LEU A 25 -5.70 9.65 -19.03
C LEU A 25 -5.39 10.61 -17.87
N LYS A 26 -6.35 10.87 -16.98
CA LYS A 26 -6.14 11.71 -15.80
C LYS A 26 -5.13 11.09 -14.81
N VAL A 27 -5.16 9.76 -14.64
CA VAL A 27 -4.16 9.06 -13.81
C VAL A 27 -2.78 9.24 -14.42
N MET A 28 -2.60 8.98 -15.71
CA MET A 28 -1.32 9.13 -16.40
C MET A 28 -0.77 10.55 -16.31
N GLU A 29 -1.64 11.57 -16.39
CA GLU A 29 -1.26 12.96 -16.23
C GLU A 29 -0.82 13.29 -14.78
N ALA A 30 -1.54 12.76 -13.79
CA ALA A 30 -1.32 13.07 -12.37
C ALA A 30 -0.13 12.34 -11.76
N VAL A 31 0.00 11.03 -12.04
CA VAL A 31 0.98 10.16 -11.37
C VAL A 31 1.94 9.47 -12.33
N GLY A 32 1.63 9.38 -13.62
CA GLY A 32 2.45 8.69 -14.62
C GLY A 32 2.26 7.17 -14.59
N LEU A 33 3.15 6.46 -15.33
CA LEU A 33 3.24 5.00 -15.36
C LEU A 33 4.69 4.59 -15.07
N PRO A 34 4.93 3.43 -14.42
CA PRO A 34 3.91 2.58 -13.83
C PRO A 34 3.24 3.21 -12.61
N CYS A 35 2.01 2.78 -12.29
CA CYS A 35 1.26 3.21 -11.12
C CYS A 35 0.53 2.04 -10.46
N PHE A 36 0.07 2.25 -9.22
CA PHE A 36 -0.83 1.32 -8.53
C PHE A 36 -2.23 1.88 -8.51
N VAL A 37 -3.22 1.00 -8.70
CA VAL A 37 -4.64 1.31 -8.52
C VAL A 37 -5.18 0.44 -7.41
N LYS A 38 -5.84 1.05 -6.43
CA LYS A 38 -6.36 0.35 -5.25
C LYS A 38 -7.75 0.85 -4.84
N PRO A 39 -8.60 -0.03 -4.30
CA PRO A 39 -9.77 0.37 -3.53
C PRO A 39 -9.32 1.11 -2.26
N ALA A 40 -9.99 2.20 -1.86
CA ALA A 40 -9.50 3.04 -0.76
C ALA A 40 -9.66 2.41 0.63
N ASN A 41 -10.67 1.53 0.82
CA ASN A 41 -11.03 0.98 2.12
C ASN A 41 -10.79 -0.54 2.25
N MET A 42 -10.09 -1.15 1.28
CA MET A 42 -9.80 -2.59 1.32
C MET A 42 -8.39 -2.84 1.86
N GLY A 43 -8.28 -3.84 2.75
CA GLY A 43 -7.00 -4.32 3.27
C GLY A 43 -6.47 -5.55 2.52
N SER A 44 -5.31 -6.07 2.97
CA SER A 44 -4.71 -7.32 2.50
C SER A 44 -4.51 -7.39 0.98
N SER A 45 -4.18 -6.27 0.36
CA SER A 45 -3.94 -6.14 -1.09
C SER A 45 -5.11 -6.54 -1.99
N VAL A 46 -6.33 -6.65 -1.45
CA VAL A 46 -7.51 -7.01 -2.25
C VAL A 46 -7.83 -5.91 -3.25
N GLY A 47 -7.89 -6.26 -4.53
CA GLY A 47 -8.22 -5.32 -5.61
C GLY A 47 -7.09 -4.37 -6.01
N ILE A 48 -5.88 -4.49 -5.43
CA ILE A 48 -4.71 -3.70 -5.81
C ILE A 48 -4.11 -4.26 -7.10
N ASN A 49 -3.83 -3.38 -8.06
CA ASN A 49 -3.21 -3.75 -9.33
C ASN A 49 -2.13 -2.74 -9.72
N LYS A 50 -0.97 -3.24 -10.16
CA LYS A 50 0.06 -2.44 -10.83
C LYS A 50 -0.28 -2.33 -12.31
N ALA A 51 -0.13 -1.14 -12.88
CA ALA A 51 -0.36 -0.87 -14.30
C ALA A 51 0.86 -0.18 -14.91
N GLY A 52 1.43 -0.77 -15.96
CA GLY A 52 2.55 -0.22 -16.74
C GLY A 52 2.12 0.34 -18.10
N THR A 53 0.88 0.06 -18.52
CA THR A 53 0.30 0.53 -19.79
C THR A 53 -1.10 1.11 -19.58
N GLU A 54 -1.61 1.87 -20.59
CA GLU A 54 -2.98 2.42 -20.56
C GLU A 54 -4.02 1.30 -20.46
N GLU A 55 -3.84 0.20 -21.19
CA GLU A 55 -4.76 -0.94 -21.19
C GLU A 55 -4.81 -1.64 -19.82
N GLU A 56 -3.65 -1.82 -19.20
CA GLU A 56 -3.56 -2.38 -17.84
C GLU A 56 -4.21 -1.44 -16.82
N LEU A 57 -4.00 -0.13 -16.97
CA LEU A 57 -4.61 0.87 -16.10
C LEU A 57 -6.14 0.88 -16.19
N ILE A 58 -6.70 0.78 -17.38
CA ILE A 58 -8.15 0.66 -17.58
C ILE A 58 -8.70 -0.59 -16.90
N LYS A 59 -8.00 -1.73 -17.03
CA LYS A 59 -8.36 -2.97 -16.35
C LYS A 59 -8.28 -2.83 -14.83
N ALA A 60 -7.21 -2.22 -14.33
CA ALA A 60 -7.00 -1.97 -12.92
C ALA A 60 -8.09 -1.09 -12.30
N LEU A 61 -8.44 0.02 -12.96
CA LEU A 61 -9.53 0.90 -12.54
C LEU A 61 -10.88 0.16 -12.50
N LYS A 62 -11.17 -0.63 -13.53
CA LYS A 62 -12.40 -1.44 -13.59
C LYS A 62 -12.43 -2.47 -12.47
N ASN A 63 -11.31 -3.14 -12.20
CA ASN A 63 -11.20 -4.14 -11.14
C ASN A 63 -11.39 -3.50 -9.75
N ALA A 64 -10.71 -2.40 -9.45
CA ALA A 64 -10.85 -1.71 -8.17
C ALA A 64 -12.29 -1.27 -7.89
N CYS A 65 -13.04 -0.88 -8.94
CA CYS A 65 -14.46 -0.53 -8.85
C CYS A 65 -15.38 -1.70 -8.44
N LEU A 66 -14.91 -2.95 -8.46
CA LEU A 66 -15.70 -4.09 -7.96
C LEU A 66 -15.72 -4.16 -6.43
N TYR A 67 -14.72 -3.56 -5.78
CA TYR A 67 -14.48 -3.71 -4.35
C TYR A 67 -14.84 -2.48 -3.51
N ASP A 68 -14.80 -1.27 -4.11
CA ASP A 68 -15.01 -0.04 -3.33
C ASP A 68 -15.70 1.04 -4.16
N ASP A 69 -16.31 1.99 -3.48
CA ASP A 69 -16.89 3.20 -4.07
C ASP A 69 -15.86 4.31 -4.28
N LYS A 70 -14.70 4.23 -3.62
CA LYS A 70 -13.59 5.15 -3.77
C LYS A 70 -12.34 4.41 -4.28
N ILE A 71 -11.81 4.88 -5.40
CA ILE A 71 -10.64 4.33 -6.06
C ILE A 71 -9.49 5.32 -5.93
N VAL A 72 -8.30 4.83 -5.62
CA VAL A 72 -7.08 5.63 -5.55
C VAL A 72 -6.08 5.08 -6.56
N ALA A 73 -5.48 5.97 -7.35
CA ALA A 73 -4.33 5.64 -8.19
C ALA A 73 -3.11 6.42 -7.68
N GLU A 74 -1.99 5.71 -7.49
CA GLU A 74 -0.77 6.23 -6.88
C GLU A 74 0.44 5.96 -7.77
N GLU A 75 1.40 6.88 -7.78
CA GLU A 75 2.67 6.65 -8.46
C GLU A 75 3.39 5.43 -7.87
N TYR A 76 4.09 4.70 -8.72
CA TYR A 76 4.98 3.63 -8.27
C TYR A 76 6.25 4.22 -7.68
N ILE A 77 6.55 3.85 -6.44
CA ILE A 77 7.82 4.17 -5.78
C ILE A 77 8.74 2.95 -5.90
N ASP A 78 9.83 3.09 -6.65
CA ASP A 78 10.89 2.09 -6.68
C ASP A 78 11.75 2.23 -5.43
N GLY A 79 11.56 1.32 -4.47
CA GLY A 79 12.19 1.43 -3.17
C GLY A 79 11.91 0.26 -2.24
N ARG A 80 12.28 0.45 -0.98
CA ARG A 80 12.09 -0.49 0.11
C ARG A 80 10.79 -0.18 0.84
N GLU A 81 10.07 -1.22 1.24
CA GLU A 81 8.89 -1.10 2.10
C GLU A 81 9.30 -1.26 3.55
N LEU A 82 9.00 -0.25 4.35
CA LEU A 82 9.35 -0.19 5.77
C LEU A 82 8.06 -0.01 6.58
N GLU A 83 8.03 -0.59 7.78
CA GLU A 83 6.91 -0.42 8.68
C GLU A 83 7.37 -0.15 10.11
N ILE A 84 6.55 0.56 10.87
CA ILE A 84 6.76 0.83 12.28
C ILE A 84 5.42 0.79 13.02
N ALA A 85 5.43 0.21 14.22
CA ALA A 85 4.26 0.29 15.09
C ALA A 85 4.36 1.48 16.04
N ALA A 86 3.19 2.01 16.33
CA ALA A 86 2.97 3.01 17.37
C ALA A 86 1.94 2.48 18.38
N ILE A 87 2.19 2.69 19.66
CA ILE A 87 1.28 2.31 20.74
C ILE A 87 1.18 3.43 21.77
N GLY A 88 -0.01 3.74 22.21
CA GLY A 88 -0.23 4.71 23.29
C GLY A 88 -1.34 5.71 23.00
N GLY A 89 -1.20 6.91 23.54
CA GLY A 89 -2.14 8.02 23.41
C GLY A 89 -1.48 9.21 22.71
N GLU A 90 -1.50 10.38 23.37
CA GLU A 90 -0.95 11.63 22.83
C GLU A 90 0.56 11.57 22.53
N GLU A 91 1.30 10.77 23.29
CA GLU A 91 2.71 10.49 23.10
C GLU A 91 2.90 8.98 22.87
N PRO A 92 2.89 8.51 21.62
CA PRO A 92 3.02 7.09 21.33
C PRO A 92 4.46 6.61 21.51
N GLU A 93 4.60 5.39 22.05
CA GLU A 93 5.84 4.63 21.94
C GLU A 93 5.93 4.03 20.54
N LEU A 94 7.14 4.08 19.97
CA LEU A 94 7.43 3.57 18.62
C LEU A 94 8.34 2.36 18.71
N THR A 95 8.04 1.32 17.95
CA THR A 95 8.87 0.12 17.86
C THR A 95 10.17 0.36 17.07
N ASP A 96 10.96 -0.69 16.89
CA ASP A 96 11.95 -0.71 15.83
C ASP A 96 11.26 -0.76 14.46
N ILE A 97 12.01 -0.32 13.43
CA ILE A 97 11.52 -0.28 12.05
C ILE A 97 11.77 -1.66 11.42
N GLY A 98 10.72 -2.25 10.87
CA GLY A 98 10.78 -3.45 10.06
C GLY A 98 10.91 -3.13 8.58
N GLU A 99 11.53 -4.04 7.82
CA GLU A 99 11.54 -4.04 6.37
C GLU A 99 10.81 -5.26 5.82
N ILE A 100 9.91 -5.05 4.89
CA ILE A 100 9.21 -6.11 4.18
C ILE A 100 9.99 -6.44 2.92
N ILE A 101 10.49 -7.68 2.84
CA ILE A 101 11.10 -8.21 1.63
C ILE A 101 10.02 -8.98 0.87
N PRO A 102 9.54 -8.46 -0.27
CA PRO A 102 8.53 -9.17 -1.05
C PRO A 102 9.08 -10.51 -1.50
N SER A 103 8.28 -11.57 -1.38
CA SER A 103 8.61 -12.83 -2.05
C SER A 103 8.61 -12.60 -3.56
N THR A 104 9.55 -13.21 -4.30
CA THR A 104 9.68 -13.06 -5.75
C THR A 104 8.41 -13.43 -6.53
N GLU A 105 7.44 -14.07 -5.90
CA GLU A 105 6.13 -14.43 -6.47
C GLU A 105 5.14 -13.25 -6.58
N PHE A 106 5.38 -12.11 -5.91
CA PHE A 106 4.51 -10.93 -6.07
C PHE A 106 4.57 -10.34 -7.49
N TYR A 107 5.67 -10.52 -8.20
CA TYR A 107 5.77 -10.15 -9.62
C TYR A 107 4.94 -11.06 -10.54
N ASP A 108 4.66 -12.29 -10.10
CA ASP A 108 3.92 -13.31 -10.87
C ASP A 108 2.40 -13.29 -10.60
N TYR A 109 1.94 -12.61 -9.53
CA TYR A 109 0.53 -12.59 -9.18
C TYR A 109 -0.32 -11.88 -10.25
N ALA A 110 0.20 -10.79 -10.84
CA ALA A 110 -0.46 -10.09 -11.94
C ALA A 110 -0.42 -10.90 -13.25
N ALA A 111 0.61 -11.74 -13.45
CA ALA A 111 0.73 -12.61 -14.63
C ALA A 111 -0.13 -13.87 -14.54
N LYS A 112 -0.37 -14.40 -13.32
CA LYS A 112 -1.11 -15.64 -13.10
C LYS A 112 -2.63 -15.49 -13.05
N TYR A 113 -3.15 -14.31 -12.78
CA TYR A 113 -4.60 -14.09 -12.61
C TYR A 113 -5.25 -13.23 -13.70
N GLY A 114 -4.60 -13.12 -14.87
CA GLY A 114 -5.20 -12.57 -16.10
C GLY A 114 -6.22 -13.49 -16.76
N GLY A 115 -6.71 -14.53 -16.09
CA GLY A 115 -7.68 -15.51 -16.59
C GLY A 115 -8.73 -15.86 -15.55
N GLU A 116 -9.97 -15.48 -15.85
CA GLU A 116 -11.25 -16.02 -15.41
C GLU A 116 -11.56 -16.18 -13.90
N ARG A 117 -12.77 -15.70 -13.57
CA ARG A 117 -13.49 -15.80 -12.30
C ARG A 117 -13.35 -17.15 -11.65
N HIS A 118 -13.05 -17.15 -10.36
CA HIS A 118 -13.53 -18.22 -9.50
C HIS A 118 -14.23 -17.65 -8.28
N ASP A 119 -15.43 -18.18 -8.07
CA ASP A 119 -16.40 -17.94 -7.04
C ASP A 119 -15.79 -17.77 -5.64
N ILE A 120 -16.35 -16.79 -4.91
CA ILE A 120 -16.13 -16.60 -3.49
C ILE A 120 -16.86 -17.72 -2.74
N GLY A 121 -16.20 -18.85 -2.61
CA GLY A 121 -16.57 -19.90 -1.68
C GLY A 121 -15.98 -19.58 -0.32
N ILE A 122 -16.83 -19.25 0.65
CA ILE A 122 -16.49 -19.24 2.07
C ILE A 122 -16.15 -20.67 2.48
N GLY A 123 -14.88 -20.98 2.58
CA GLY A 123 -14.42 -22.31 2.98
C GLY A 123 -12.94 -22.28 3.28
N SER A 124 -12.62 -22.37 4.57
CA SER A 124 -11.27 -22.61 5.09
C SER A 124 -10.62 -23.81 4.39
N ARG A 125 -9.68 -23.54 3.49
CA ARG A 125 -8.66 -24.51 3.09
C ARG A 125 -7.30 -23.87 3.22
N GLU A 126 -6.48 -24.53 4.03
CA GLU A 126 -5.07 -24.26 4.28
C GLU A 126 -4.35 -23.94 2.96
N ARG A 127 -3.88 -22.70 2.82
CA ARG A 127 -2.91 -22.33 1.79
C ARG A 127 -1.55 -22.84 2.26
N GLN A 128 -1.28 -24.09 1.97
CA GLN A 128 0.09 -24.61 1.97
C GLN A 128 0.80 -23.97 0.77
N ASP A 129 2.02 -23.40 1.05
CA ASP A 129 3.06 -23.00 0.09
C ASP A 129 2.95 -21.68 -0.67
N ALA A 130 2.33 -20.64 -0.15
CA ALA A 130 2.72 -19.29 -0.51
C ALA A 130 3.98 -18.92 0.31
N LYS A 131 5.16 -18.77 -0.33
CA LYS A 131 6.34 -18.22 0.32
C LYS A 131 5.95 -16.85 0.88
N SER A 132 5.82 -16.76 2.20
CA SER A 132 5.49 -15.53 2.91
C SER A 132 6.58 -14.49 2.65
N SER A 133 6.19 -13.22 2.49
CA SER A 133 7.14 -12.11 2.57
C SER A 133 7.99 -12.26 3.83
N GLN A 134 9.29 -11.99 3.74
CA GLN A 134 10.17 -11.98 4.90
C GLN A 134 10.16 -10.59 5.52
N MET A 135 10.14 -10.55 6.85
CA MET A 135 10.30 -9.32 7.61
C MET A 135 11.65 -9.33 8.30
N ILE A 136 12.40 -8.23 8.17
CA ILE A 136 13.68 -8.01 8.83
C ILE A 136 13.50 -6.92 9.86
N ILE A 137 13.72 -7.25 11.15
CA ILE A 137 13.64 -6.28 12.26
C ILE A 137 14.91 -6.43 13.11
N PRO A 138 15.65 -5.36 13.37
CA PRO A 138 15.50 -4.02 12.79
C PRO A 138 15.92 -3.97 11.32
N ALA A 139 15.29 -3.07 10.54
CA ALA A 139 15.68 -2.79 9.16
C ALA A 139 17.11 -2.23 9.10
N ASP A 140 17.91 -2.68 8.13
CA ASP A 140 19.25 -2.14 7.87
C ASP A 140 19.16 -0.82 7.10
N ILE A 141 18.96 0.27 7.85
CA ILE A 141 18.89 1.66 7.37
C ILE A 141 19.73 2.55 8.29
N GLY A 142 20.29 3.62 7.74
CA GLY A 142 21.12 4.55 8.52
C GLY A 142 20.32 5.27 9.62
N GLU A 143 21.00 5.72 10.68
CA GLU A 143 20.38 6.38 11.84
C GLU A 143 19.60 7.64 11.46
N GLU A 144 20.05 8.39 10.47
CA GLU A 144 19.36 9.58 9.99
C GLU A 144 17.97 9.21 9.43
N ILE A 145 17.86 8.16 8.61
CA ILE A 145 16.61 7.66 8.05
C ILE A 145 15.70 7.13 9.17
N LYS A 146 16.25 6.40 10.15
CA LYS A 146 15.50 5.93 11.32
C LYS A 146 14.86 7.08 12.08
N MET A 147 15.63 8.13 12.36
CA MET A 147 15.11 9.31 13.06
C MET A 147 14.02 10.02 12.27
N GLN A 148 14.18 10.14 10.95
CA GLN A 148 13.17 10.76 10.09
C GLN A 148 11.87 9.93 10.08
N ILE A 149 11.96 8.60 9.91
CA ILE A 149 10.78 7.71 9.93
C ILE A 149 10.06 7.79 11.28
N LYS A 150 10.79 7.72 12.40
CA LYS A 150 10.18 7.84 13.74
C LYS A 150 9.46 9.18 13.92
N SER A 151 10.08 10.28 13.52
CA SER A 151 9.46 11.60 13.57
C SER A 151 8.20 11.70 12.69
N MET A 152 8.25 11.11 11.48
CA MET A 152 7.10 11.08 10.57
C MET A 152 5.98 10.19 11.11
N ALA A 153 6.32 9.03 11.69
CA ALA A 153 5.37 8.10 12.29
C ALA A 153 4.59 8.74 13.44
N GLU A 154 5.30 9.41 14.36
CA GLU A 154 4.65 10.14 15.46
C GLU A 154 3.69 11.22 14.95
N LYS A 155 4.13 12.02 13.97
CA LYS A 155 3.29 13.06 13.36
C LYS A 155 2.08 12.46 12.64
N ALA A 156 2.25 11.35 11.94
CA ALA A 156 1.18 10.67 11.24
C ALA A 156 0.15 10.10 12.22
N TYR A 157 0.62 9.44 13.29
CA TYR A 157 -0.23 8.93 14.36
C TYR A 157 -1.09 10.03 14.98
N LYS A 158 -0.47 11.14 15.36
CA LYS A 158 -1.18 12.31 15.93
C LYS A 158 -2.14 12.95 14.93
N ALA A 159 -1.78 12.99 13.64
CA ALA A 159 -2.59 13.60 12.59
C ALA A 159 -3.93 12.87 12.34
N VAL A 160 -3.96 11.55 12.54
CA VAL A 160 -5.20 10.75 12.43
C VAL A 160 -5.95 10.61 13.75
N GLY A 161 -5.49 11.26 14.83
CA GLY A 161 -6.06 11.11 16.17
C GLY A 161 -5.85 9.70 16.72
N GLY A 162 -4.69 9.10 16.46
CA GLY A 162 -4.34 7.75 16.89
C GLY A 162 -4.45 7.58 18.41
N TYR A 163 -5.01 6.44 18.82
CA TYR A 163 -5.11 6.03 20.22
C TYR A 163 -5.11 4.51 20.31
N GLY A 164 -4.17 3.92 21.05
CA GLY A 164 -3.97 2.48 21.12
C GLY A 164 -2.90 2.01 20.14
N PHE A 165 -3.22 1.07 19.26
CA PHE A 165 -2.28 0.49 18.30
C PHE A 165 -2.46 1.08 16.90
N CYS A 166 -1.32 1.25 16.22
CA CYS A 166 -1.30 1.64 14.82
C CYS A 166 -0.02 1.08 14.18
N ARG A 167 -0.10 0.58 12.93
CA ARG A 167 1.07 0.34 12.08
C ARG A 167 1.10 1.38 10.97
N ILE A 168 2.26 1.94 10.73
CA ILE A 168 2.48 2.97 9.73
C ILE A 168 3.51 2.44 8.74
N ASP A 169 3.13 2.38 7.49
CA ASP A 169 3.90 1.80 6.41
C ASP A 169 4.51 2.90 5.55
N PHE A 170 5.77 2.72 5.14
CA PHE A 170 6.56 3.71 4.42
C PHE A 170 7.21 3.12 3.19
N PHE A 171 7.42 3.98 2.18
CA PHE A 171 8.37 3.71 1.11
C PHE A 171 9.64 4.52 1.32
N LEU A 172 10.79 3.85 1.24
CA LEU A 172 12.11 4.47 1.16
C LEU A 172 12.61 4.35 -0.28
N LYS A 173 12.56 5.45 -1.04
CA LYS A 173 12.94 5.47 -2.45
C LYS A 173 14.41 5.09 -2.65
N ALA A 174 14.69 4.15 -3.55
CA ALA A 174 16.02 3.56 -3.71
C ALA A 174 17.09 4.60 -4.09
N GLN A 175 16.77 5.47 -5.03
CA GLN A 175 17.73 6.40 -5.63
C GLN A 175 18.00 7.63 -4.77
N THR A 176 16.94 8.28 -4.27
CA THR A 176 17.03 9.58 -3.58
C THR A 176 17.01 9.47 -2.07
N LYS A 177 16.62 8.31 -1.53
CA LYS A 177 16.35 8.09 -0.10
C LYS A 177 15.20 8.93 0.46
N ASP A 178 14.36 9.48 -0.40
CA ASP A 178 13.13 10.15 0.02
C ASP A 178 12.20 9.14 0.69
N ILE A 179 11.55 9.60 1.77
CA ILE A 179 10.63 8.80 2.58
C ILE A 179 9.21 9.26 2.32
N TYR A 180 8.32 8.33 2.01
CA TYR A 180 6.90 8.58 1.80
C TYR A 180 6.08 7.71 2.74
N ILE A 181 5.02 8.26 3.33
CA ILE A 181 4.01 7.47 4.02
C ILE A 181 3.17 6.78 2.96
N ASN A 182 3.03 5.47 3.08
CA ASN A 182 2.15 4.66 2.24
C ASN A 182 0.75 4.59 2.85
N GLU A 183 0.63 3.95 4.02
CA GLU A 183 -0.67 3.81 4.69
C GLU A 183 -0.54 3.81 6.21
N ILE A 184 -1.68 4.00 6.88
CA ILE A 184 -1.81 3.93 8.33
C ILE A 184 -2.87 2.89 8.66
N ASN A 185 -2.46 1.81 9.32
CA ASN A 185 -3.32 0.71 9.74
C ASN A 185 -3.70 0.89 11.21
N THR A 186 -4.89 1.41 11.47
CA THR A 186 -5.37 1.68 12.84
C THR A 186 -5.83 0.43 13.59
N ILE A 187 -6.04 -0.68 12.88
CA ILE A 187 -6.33 -2.01 13.45
C ILE A 187 -5.44 -3.01 12.70
N PRO A 188 -4.12 -3.06 13.01
CA PRO A 188 -3.22 -3.98 12.35
C PRO A 188 -3.55 -5.44 12.71
N GLY A 189 -3.26 -6.37 11.79
CA GLY A 189 -3.38 -7.80 12.08
C GLY A 189 -2.26 -8.24 13.03
N PHE A 190 -2.60 -9.08 14.02
CA PHE A 190 -1.64 -9.69 14.94
C PHE A 190 -1.44 -11.15 14.55
N THR A 191 -0.76 -11.38 13.43
CA THR A 191 -0.44 -12.74 12.95
C THR A 191 1.07 -12.93 12.85
N GLY A 192 1.56 -14.15 12.78
CA GLY A 192 2.99 -14.42 12.66
C GLY A 192 3.69 -13.85 11.42
N GLY A 193 2.94 -13.24 10.50
CA GLY A 193 3.45 -12.55 9.31
C GLY A 193 3.13 -11.05 9.26
N SER A 194 2.47 -10.53 10.29
CA SER A 194 2.31 -9.10 10.56
C SER A 194 2.81 -8.86 11.96
N MET A 195 3.61 -7.85 12.18
CA MET A 195 4.23 -7.53 13.46
C MET A 195 3.72 -8.26 14.66
#